data_988e584cc5daa34ed066090e32c244af
#
_entry.id   988e584cc5daa34ed066090e32c244af
#
_cell.length_a   1.000
_cell.length_b   1.000
_cell.length_c   1.000
_cell.angle_alpha   90.00
_cell.angle_beta   90.00
_cell.angle_gamma   90.00
#
_symmetry.space_group_name_H-M   'P 1'
#
loop_
_entity.id
_entity.type
_entity.pdbx_description
1 polymer ?
#
loop_
_entity_poly.entity_id
_entity_poly.type
_entity_poly.pdbx_seq_one_letter_code
_entity_poly.pdbx_strand_id
1 'polypeptide(L)'
;MYSNVYDNKFINIKELIDNSEFEKAYNALKSISERCSKWYYLNSLSAMNLGYYEEGEESITKALEMEPENKEYKAVLESYNFYRDDYRNKSYNYNRRRHSDLGGCCCCCCDDCCCCLGDDCCEDCMRLWCLDSCCECFGGDLVSCF
;
A
#
# COMPACT_ATOMS: atom_id res chain seq x y z
N MET A 1 -38.45 21.62 -3.66
CA MET A 1 -38.50 20.73 -4.84
C MET A 1 -37.12 20.32 -5.38
N TYR A 2 -36.08 21.07 -5.12
CA TYR A 2 -34.74 20.72 -5.60
C TYR A 2 -34.03 19.62 -4.78
N SER A 3 -34.37 19.41 -3.52
CA SER A 3 -33.73 18.40 -2.66
C SER A 3 -33.94 16.94 -3.12
N ASN A 4 -35.10 16.64 -3.71
CA ASN A 4 -35.41 15.26 -4.12
C ASN A 4 -34.58 14.76 -5.32
N VAL A 5 -34.13 15.64 -6.20
CA VAL A 5 -33.33 15.23 -7.39
C VAL A 5 -31.90 14.87 -6.98
N TYR A 6 -31.34 15.59 -6.02
CA TYR A 6 -30.00 15.33 -5.50
C TYR A 6 -29.98 14.09 -4.60
N ASP A 7 -31.00 13.91 -3.76
CA ASP A 7 -31.12 12.70 -2.94
C ASP A 7 -31.18 11.44 -3.81
N ASN A 8 -31.90 11.47 -4.93
CA ASN A 8 -31.96 10.34 -5.87
C ASN A 8 -30.60 10.04 -6.54
N LYS A 9 -29.80 11.06 -6.84
CA LYS A 9 -28.45 10.86 -7.40
C LYS A 9 -27.52 10.20 -6.41
N PHE A 10 -27.57 10.61 -5.13
CA PHE A 10 -26.76 10.01 -4.09
C PHE A 10 -27.21 8.58 -3.76
N ILE A 11 -28.49 8.28 -3.87
CA ILE A 11 -29.02 6.91 -3.72
C ILE A 11 -28.45 6.01 -4.82
N ASN A 12 -28.50 6.43 -6.08
CA ASN A 12 -27.94 5.67 -7.19
C ASN A 12 -26.43 5.45 -7.03
N ILE A 13 -25.70 6.45 -6.55
CA ILE A 13 -24.26 6.32 -6.30
C ILE A 13 -23.97 5.35 -5.15
N LYS A 14 -24.80 5.37 -4.11
CA LYS A 14 -24.71 4.40 -3.02
C LYS A 14 -24.94 2.97 -3.53
N GLU A 15 -25.94 2.76 -4.37
CA GLU A 15 -26.18 1.47 -5.02
C GLU A 15 -24.99 1.01 -5.88
N LEU A 16 -24.30 1.93 -6.59
CA LEU A 16 -23.08 1.59 -7.33
C LEU A 16 -21.95 1.14 -6.40
N ILE A 17 -21.82 1.78 -5.24
CA ILE A 17 -20.83 1.38 -4.22
C ILE A 17 -21.18 0.02 -3.64
N ASP A 18 -22.45 -0.23 -3.32
CA ASP A 18 -22.93 -1.51 -2.79
C ASP A 18 -22.74 -2.66 -3.80
N ASN A 19 -22.83 -2.35 -5.09
CA ASN A 19 -22.53 -3.28 -6.19
C ASN A 19 -21.02 -3.42 -6.52
N SER A 20 -20.14 -2.77 -5.74
CA SER A 20 -18.68 -2.76 -5.96
C SER A 20 -18.23 -2.07 -7.26
N GLU A 21 -19.06 -1.24 -7.86
CA GLU A 21 -18.75 -0.45 -9.06
C GLU A 21 -18.12 0.91 -8.68
N PHE A 22 -17.01 0.87 -7.96
CA PHE A 22 -16.39 2.05 -7.35
C PHE A 22 -15.91 3.10 -8.36
N GLU A 23 -15.40 2.69 -9.52
CA GLU A 23 -14.97 3.61 -10.58
C GLU A 23 -16.14 4.43 -11.14
N LYS A 24 -17.28 3.76 -11.36
CA LYS A 24 -18.48 4.44 -11.86
C LYS A 24 -19.04 5.40 -10.81
N ALA A 25 -19.08 4.98 -9.55
CA ALA A 25 -19.49 5.81 -8.44
C ALA A 25 -18.60 7.06 -8.30
N TYR A 26 -17.28 6.87 -8.38
CA TYR A 26 -16.30 7.95 -8.29
C TYR A 26 -16.44 8.97 -9.43
N ASN A 27 -16.59 8.49 -10.67
CA ASN A 27 -16.79 9.35 -11.83
C ASN A 27 -18.14 10.08 -11.78
N ALA A 28 -19.20 9.41 -11.31
CA ALA A 28 -20.50 10.03 -11.09
C ALA A 28 -20.43 11.13 -10.02
N LEU A 29 -19.70 10.93 -8.94
CA LEU A 29 -19.46 11.94 -7.91
C LEU A 29 -18.71 13.14 -8.45
N LYS A 30 -17.70 12.95 -9.29
CA LYS A 30 -16.97 14.06 -9.94
C LYS A 30 -17.83 14.91 -10.85
N SER A 31 -18.88 14.35 -11.42
CA SER A 31 -19.85 15.11 -12.25
C SER A 31 -20.78 16.01 -11.43
N ILE A 32 -20.88 15.77 -10.11
CA ILE A 32 -21.73 16.57 -9.21
C ILE A 32 -20.92 17.74 -8.69
N SER A 33 -21.40 18.97 -8.92
CA SER A 33 -20.73 20.19 -8.45
C SER A 33 -21.01 20.51 -6.99
N GLU A 34 -22.11 20.01 -6.43
CA GLU A 34 -22.45 20.23 -5.03
C GLU A 34 -21.60 19.39 -4.09
N ARG A 35 -20.93 20.07 -3.18
CA ARG A 35 -20.05 19.48 -2.16
C ARG A 35 -20.73 19.49 -0.79
N CYS A 36 -21.61 18.52 -0.54
CA CYS A 36 -22.23 18.32 0.78
C CYS A 36 -21.52 17.21 1.55
N SER A 37 -21.87 17.05 2.83
CA SER A 37 -21.30 16.00 3.70
C SER A 37 -21.48 14.59 3.12
N LYS A 38 -22.64 14.29 2.55
CA LYS A 38 -22.92 13.02 1.85
C LYS A 38 -22.02 12.80 0.64
N TRP A 39 -21.74 13.87 -0.12
CA TRP A 39 -20.83 13.79 -1.25
C TRP A 39 -19.42 13.38 -0.80
N TYR A 40 -18.90 14.04 0.21
CA TYR A 40 -17.58 13.73 0.75
C TYR A 40 -17.50 12.32 1.35
N TYR A 41 -18.56 11.89 2.01
CA TYR A 41 -18.65 10.52 2.54
C TYR A 41 -18.61 9.46 1.42
N LEU A 42 -19.44 9.59 0.38
CA LEU A 42 -19.46 8.65 -0.73
C LEU A 42 -18.16 8.69 -1.55
N ASN A 43 -17.56 9.87 -1.69
CA ASN A 43 -16.26 10.01 -2.33
C ASN A 43 -15.17 9.27 -1.53
N SER A 44 -15.17 9.37 -0.22
CA SER A 44 -14.22 8.68 0.63
C SER A 44 -14.34 7.16 0.50
N LEU A 45 -15.56 6.61 0.48
CA LEU A 45 -15.79 5.18 0.30
C LEU A 45 -15.30 4.69 -1.07
N SER A 46 -15.60 5.43 -2.13
CA SER A 46 -15.16 5.08 -3.48
C SER A 46 -13.65 5.17 -3.62
N ALA A 47 -13.04 6.22 -3.12
CA ALA A 47 -11.59 6.45 -3.15
C ALA A 47 -10.82 5.38 -2.36
N MET A 48 -11.32 4.97 -1.18
CA MET A 48 -10.71 3.92 -0.37
C MET A 48 -10.65 2.59 -1.13
N ASN A 49 -11.73 2.20 -1.79
CA ASN A 49 -11.79 0.95 -2.54
C ASN A 49 -10.98 1.00 -3.84
N LEU A 50 -10.76 2.17 -4.41
CA LEU A 50 -9.87 2.39 -5.57
C LEU A 50 -8.38 2.53 -5.19
N GLY A 51 -8.07 2.60 -3.89
CA GLY A 51 -6.71 2.77 -3.40
C GLY A 51 -6.21 4.21 -3.30
N TYR A 52 -7.09 5.19 -3.50
CA TYR A 52 -6.79 6.63 -3.33
C TYR A 52 -6.95 7.06 -1.87
N TYR A 53 -6.12 6.52 -1.00
CA TYR A 53 -6.25 6.67 0.44
C TYR A 53 -6.13 8.12 0.92
N GLU A 54 -5.21 8.90 0.37
CA GLU A 54 -5.00 10.30 0.76
C GLU A 54 -6.22 11.16 0.42
N GLU A 55 -6.75 11.07 -0.79
CA GLU A 55 -7.96 11.78 -1.22
C GLU A 55 -9.19 11.35 -0.42
N GLY A 56 -9.27 10.06 -0.11
CA GLY A 56 -10.36 9.51 0.69
C GLY A 56 -10.32 10.00 2.15
N GLU A 57 -9.15 10.04 2.77
CA GLU A 57 -8.95 10.55 4.14
C GLU A 57 -9.30 12.05 4.24
N GLU A 58 -8.87 12.86 3.27
CA GLU A 58 -9.25 14.27 3.21
C GLU A 58 -10.76 14.46 3.05
N SER A 59 -11.40 13.63 2.24
CA SER A 59 -12.83 13.69 2.00
C SER A 59 -13.62 13.35 3.27
N ILE A 60 -13.29 12.27 3.97
CA ILE A 60 -14.01 11.90 5.19
C ILE A 60 -13.77 12.90 6.31
N THR A 61 -12.59 13.50 6.38
CA THR A 61 -12.31 14.57 7.35
C THR A 61 -13.21 15.77 7.12
N LYS A 62 -13.37 16.21 5.86
CA LYS A 62 -14.30 17.29 5.50
C LYS A 62 -15.75 16.94 5.78
N ALA A 63 -16.16 15.69 5.56
CA ALA A 63 -17.51 15.24 5.93
C ALA A 63 -17.75 15.35 7.44
N LEU A 64 -16.78 14.97 8.26
CA LEU A 64 -16.82 15.07 9.72
C LEU A 64 -16.79 16.51 10.23
N GLU A 65 -16.08 17.41 9.55
CA GLU A 65 -16.12 18.85 9.87
C GLU A 65 -17.54 19.43 9.69
N MET A 66 -18.29 18.92 8.70
CA MET A 66 -19.67 19.32 8.46
C MET A 66 -20.66 18.66 9.42
N GLU A 67 -20.44 17.39 9.74
CA GLU A 67 -21.32 16.59 10.60
C GLU A 67 -20.51 15.78 11.63
N PRO A 68 -20.03 16.40 12.72
CA PRO A 68 -19.15 15.75 13.71
C PRO A 68 -19.83 14.66 14.54
N GLU A 69 -21.16 14.67 14.60
CA GLU A 69 -21.93 13.68 15.37
C GLU A 69 -22.27 12.40 14.59
N ASN A 70 -21.93 12.36 13.31
CA ASN A 70 -22.26 11.22 12.46
C ASN A 70 -21.34 10.03 12.76
N LYS A 71 -21.94 8.95 13.28
CA LYS A 71 -21.21 7.73 13.65
C LYS A 71 -20.67 6.97 12.44
N GLU A 72 -21.38 7.02 11.30
CA GLU A 72 -20.95 6.37 10.07
C GLU A 72 -19.66 6.98 9.54
N TYR A 73 -19.54 8.31 9.56
CA TYR A 73 -18.36 9.02 9.12
C TYR A 73 -17.15 8.74 10.03
N LYS A 74 -17.38 8.67 11.33
CA LYS A 74 -16.33 8.28 12.30
C LYS A 74 -15.82 6.87 12.05
N ALA A 75 -16.71 5.92 11.81
CA ALA A 75 -16.34 4.54 11.51
C ALA A 75 -15.49 4.42 10.24
N VAL A 76 -15.79 5.22 9.21
CA VAL A 76 -14.99 5.25 7.97
C VAL A 76 -13.61 5.85 8.23
N LEU A 77 -13.50 6.91 9.00
CA LEU A 77 -12.20 7.49 9.37
C LEU A 77 -11.36 6.50 10.18
N GLU A 78 -11.96 5.77 11.11
CA GLU A 78 -11.27 4.70 11.86
C GLU A 78 -10.76 3.60 10.94
N SER A 79 -11.53 3.23 9.89
CA SER A 79 -11.08 2.27 8.88
C SER A 79 -9.84 2.78 8.13
N TYR A 80 -9.81 4.05 7.73
CA TYR A 80 -8.64 4.66 7.09
C TYR A 80 -7.41 4.62 7.98
N ASN A 81 -7.55 4.96 9.26
CA ASN A 81 -6.46 4.89 10.23
C ASN A 81 -5.92 3.46 10.39
N PHE A 82 -6.82 2.47 10.46
CA PHE A 82 -6.44 1.07 10.54
C PHE A 82 -5.64 0.61 9.31
N TYR A 83 -6.11 0.92 8.09
CA TYR A 83 -5.40 0.56 6.86
C TYR A 83 -4.04 1.24 6.74
N ARG A 84 -3.95 2.52 7.12
CA ARG A 84 -2.70 3.27 7.13
C ARG A 84 -1.68 2.68 8.11
N ASP A 85 -2.11 2.35 9.30
CA ASP A 85 -1.24 1.77 10.33
C ASP A 85 -0.83 0.33 9.99
N ASP A 86 -1.72 -0.47 9.45
CA ASP A 86 -1.42 -1.81 8.97
C ASP A 86 -0.40 -1.78 7.82
N TYR A 87 -0.56 -0.88 6.86
CA TYR A 87 0.39 -0.68 5.77
C TYR A 87 1.77 -0.24 6.29
N ARG A 88 1.82 0.71 7.20
CA ARG A 88 3.07 1.17 7.83
C ARG A 88 3.77 0.04 8.59
N ASN A 89 3.02 -0.73 9.37
CA ASN A 89 3.55 -1.87 10.11
C ASN A 89 4.05 -2.97 9.19
N LYS A 90 3.32 -3.28 8.11
CA LYS A 90 3.74 -4.26 7.10
C LYS A 90 4.99 -3.80 6.38
N SER A 91 5.08 -2.56 5.95
CA SER A 91 6.26 -2.02 5.26
C SER A 91 7.47 -1.96 6.17
N TYR A 92 7.29 -1.59 7.44
CA TYR A 92 8.36 -1.60 8.44
C TYR A 92 8.87 -3.02 8.70
N ASN A 93 7.97 -3.99 8.88
CA ASN A 93 8.33 -5.38 9.09
C ASN A 93 8.99 -6.01 7.84
N TYR A 94 8.53 -5.65 6.65
CA TYR A 94 9.14 -6.09 5.39
C TYR A 94 10.56 -5.54 5.25
N ASN A 95 10.76 -4.27 5.50
CA ASN A 95 12.06 -3.64 5.43
C ASN A 95 13.00 -4.17 6.53
N ARG A 96 12.48 -4.44 7.73
CA ARG A 96 13.25 -5.03 8.81
C ARG A 96 13.70 -6.46 8.49
N ARG A 97 12.83 -7.29 7.90
CA ARG A 97 13.19 -8.64 7.46
C ARG A 97 14.22 -8.60 6.34
N ARG A 98 14.07 -7.67 5.42
CA ARG A 98 15.05 -7.47 4.34
C ARG A 98 16.44 -7.09 4.84
N HIS A 99 16.53 -6.38 5.96
CA HIS A 99 17.80 -6.10 6.62
C HIS A 99 18.34 -7.26 7.46
N SER A 100 17.48 -8.16 7.93
CA SER A 100 17.91 -9.32 8.74
C SER A 100 18.10 -10.60 7.92
N ASP A 101 17.36 -10.77 6.81
CA ASP A 101 17.53 -11.91 5.89
C ASP A 101 18.54 -11.64 4.75
N LEU A 102 18.77 -10.36 4.44
CA LEU A 102 19.91 -9.91 3.66
C LEU A 102 21.02 -9.39 4.60
N GLY A 103 21.21 -10.05 5.74
CA GLY A 103 22.50 -10.23 6.34
C GLY A 103 23.42 -10.98 5.40
N GLY A 104 22.93 -11.21 4.17
CA GLY A 104 23.71 -11.52 2.99
C GLY A 104 24.61 -10.37 2.72
N CYS A 105 25.69 -10.44 3.31
CA CYS A 105 26.99 -10.13 2.94
C CYS A 105 27.10 -9.50 1.54
N CYS A 106 26.84 -8.22 1.45
CA CYS A 106 27.53 -7.36 0.49
C CYS A 106 28.97 -7.08 0.95
N CYS A 107 29.48 -7.88 1.84
CA CYS A 107 30.78 -7.67 2.48
C CYS A 107 31.95 -8.18 1.67
N CYS A 108 31.70 -8.73 0.49
CA CYS A 108 32.79 -9.12 -0.41
C CYS A 108 33.57 -7.95 -1.00
N CYS A 109 33.15 -6.70 -0.71
CA CYS A 109 33.75 -5.50 -1.33
C CYS A 109 34.50 -4.58 -0.36
N CYS A 110 34.60 -4.91 0.92
CA CYS A 110 35.25 -4.05 1.91
C CYS A 110 36.29 -4.84 2.70
N ASP A 111 37.54 -4.47 2.54
CA ASP A 111 38.69 -5.08 3.24
C ASP A 111 38.64 -4.99 4.78
N ASP A 112 37.71 -4.19 5.33
CA ASP A 112 37.57 -3.96 6.77
C ASP A 112 36.24 -4.47 7.38
N CYS A 113 35.38 -5.14 6.61
CA CYS A 113 34.04 -5.49 7.08
C CYS A 113 33.97 -6.97 7.48
N CYS A 114 34.53 -7.31 8.61
CA CYS A 114 34.36 -8.59 9.27
C CYS A 114 33.04 -8.62 10.09
N CYS A 115 31.90 -8.30 9.44
CA CYS A 115 30.60 -8.25 10.09
C CYS A 115 29.75 -9.49 9.84
N CYS A 116 30.38 -10.61 9.48
CA CYS A 116 29.70 -11.89 9.39
C CYS A 116 29.50 -12.47 10.81
N LEU A 117 28.54 -11.91 11.55
CA LEU A 117 28.01 -12.47 12.78
C LEU A 117 26.90 -13.49 12.51
N GLY A 118 27.17 -14.42 11.61
CA GLY A 118 26.30 -15.56 11.37
C GLY A 118 27.12 -16.61 10.63
N ASP A 119 27.25 -17.79 11.24
CA ASP A 119 28.08 -18.89 10.74
C ASP A 119 27.64 -19.35 9.32
N ASP A 120 26.39 -19.16 8.95
CA ASP A 120 25.84 -19.71 7.69
C ASP A 120 26.11 -18.86 6.45
N CYS A 121 26.31 -17.56 6.58
CA CYS A 121 26.48 -16.64 5.45
C CYS A 121 27.82 -16.80 4.74
N CYS A 122 28.88 -17.09 5.47
CA CYS A 122 30.20 -17.34 4.92
C CYS A 122 30.28 -18.66 4.17
N GLU A 123 29.52 -19.65 4.60
CA GLU A 123 29.55 -20.99 3.98
C GLU A 123 28.92 -20.99 2.60
N ASP A 124 27.81 -20.28 2.41
CA ASP A 124 27.14 -20.15 1.11
C ASP A 124 27.92 -19.26 0.13
N CYS A 125 28.55 -18.18 0.59
CA CYS A 125 29.45 -17.37 -0.23
C CYS A 125 30.71 -18.14 -0.63
N MET A 126 31.28 -18.93 0.26
CA MET A 126 32.41 -19.80 -0.05
C MET A 126 32.06 -20.90 -1.03
N ARG A 127 30.87 -21.48 -0.93
CA ARG A 127 30.37 -22.50 -1.88
C ARG A 127 30.20 -21.93 -3.27
N LEU A 128 29.64 -20.73 -3.41
CA LEU A 128 29.50 -20.05 -4.70
C LEU A 128 30.85 -19.70 -5.30
N TRP A 129 31.77 -19.20 -4.49
CA TRP A 129 33.11 -18.86 -4.95
C TRP A 129 33.92 -20.10 -5.34
N CYS A 130 33.83 -21.19 -4.62
CA CYS A 130 34.44 -22.48 -4.98
C CYS A 130 33.87 -23.03 -6.29
N LEU A 131 32.55 -22.91 -6.50
CA LEU A 131 31.91 -23.34 -7.74
C LEU A 131 32.35 -22.51 -8.93
N ASP A 132 32.47 -21.21 -8.77
CA ASP A 132 32.96 -20.30 -9.82
C ASP A 132 34.41 -20.61 -10.17
N SER A 133 35.27 -20.75 -9.17
CA SER A 133 36.70 -21.16 -9.39
C SER A 133 36.82 -22.56 -10.03
N CYS A 134 35.95 -23.49 -9.71
CA CYS A 134 35.90 -24.80 -10.37
C CYS A 134 35.47 -24.69 -11.83
N CYS A 135 34.47 -23.84 -12.12
CA CYS A 135 34.01 -23.59 -13.49
C CYS A 135 35.11 -22.94 -14.35
N GLU A 136 35.85 -21.99 -13.80
CA GLU A 136 37.01 -21.38 -14.50
C GLU A 136 38.10 -22.40 -14.81
N CYS A 137 38.37 -23.36 -13.93
CA CYS A 137 39.31 -24.45 -14.17
C CYS A 137 38.91 -25.37 -15.33
N PHE A 138 37.63 -25.49 -15.61
CA PHE A 138 37.05 -26.26 -16.71
C PHE A 138 36.74 -25.43 -17.95
N GLY A 139 37.10 -24.14 -17.94
CA GLY A 139 36.89 -23.21 -19.06
C GLY A 139 35.49 -22.68 -19.24
N GLY A 140 34.67 -22.75 -18.19
CA GLY A 140 33.35 -22.17 -18.14
C GLY A 140 33.27 -21.08 -17.07
N ASP A 141 32.57 -19.99 -17.36
CA ASP A 141 32.26 -18.93 -16.41
C ASP A 141 30.79 -19.09 -15.95
N LEU A 142 30.58 -19.25 -14.66
CA LEU A 142 29.25 -19.51 -14.09
C LEU A 142 28.34 -18.30 -14.33
N VAL A 143 28.88 -17.11 -14.39
CA VAL A 143 28.16 -15.86 -14.65
C VAL A 143 27.70 -15.77 -16.10
N SER A 144 28.41 -16.39 -17.04
CA SER A 144 27.98 -16.44 -18.45
C SER A 144 26.90 -17.49 -18.72
N CYS A 145 26.63 -18.41 -17.78
CA CYS A 145 25.63 -19.45 -17.94
C CYS A 145 24.23 -19.00 -17.48
N PHE A 146 24.14 -17.86 -16.82
CA PHE A 146 22.91 -17.25 -16.37
C PHE A 146 22.62 -15.95 -17.10
#